data_d2b694cd782a89ee0f14f3eff3c3e454
#
_entry.id   d2b694cd782a89ee0f14f3eff3c3e454
#
_cell.length_a   1.000
_cell.length_b   1.000
_cell.length_c   1.000
_cell.angle_alpha   90.00
_cell.angle_beta   90.00
_cell.angle_gamma   90.00
#
_symmetry.space_group_name_H-M   'P 1'
#
loop_
_entity.id
_entity.type
_entity.pdbx_description
1 polymer ?
#
loop_
_entity_poly.entity_id
_entity_poly.type
_entity_poly.pdbx_seq_one_letter_code
_entity_poly.pdbx_strand_id
1 'polypeptide(L)'
;LETAKLTARRMGWPDLSRAKAMVVGATGSIGSVCSRLLAAAVRDVVLVSIEPDRLIALRQKILEETPDTRVEIDTTTTRWVGDCDLIVTATSAFGQRVLDVSQCKPGAIILDVALPPDISAEEAATRPDVLVVESGEVLIPGPVDFSFDIGLPPGVAMRFGLTIT
;
A
#
# COMPACT_ATOMS: atom_id res chain seq x y z
N LEU A 1 -1.12 -6.61 -3.81
CA LEU A 1 -1.19 -6.48 -5.26
C LEU A 1 -2.54 -6.96 -5.82
N GLU A 2 -3.02 -8.14 -5.41
CA GLU A 2 -4.31 -8.66 -5.90
C GLU A 2 -5.49 -7.77 -5.52
N THR A 3 -5.51 -7.22 -4.30
CA THR A 3 -6.49 -6.22 -3.89
C THR A 3 -6.45 -5.00 -4.81
N ALA A 4 -5.26 -4.48 -5.12
CA ALA A 4 -5.10 -3.36 -6.05
C ALA A 4 -5.68 -3.65 -7.44
N LYS A 5 -5.37 -4.83 -8.00
CA LYS A 5 -5.89 -5.26 -9.29
C LYS A 5 -7.42 -5.41 -9.29
N LEU A 6 -7.96 -6.03 -8.24
CA LEU A 6 -9.40 -6.23 -8.11
C LEU A 6 -10.14 -4.90 -7.98
N THR A 7 -9.64 -4.00 -7.14
CA THR A 7 -10.22 -2.68 -6.91
C THR A 7 -10.17 -1.84 -8.19
N ALA A 8 -9.02 -1.80 -8.87
CA ALA A 8 -8.87 -1.11 -10.14
C ALA A 8 -9.88 -1.60 -11.19
N ARG A 9 -10.05 -2.91 -11.33
CA ARG A 9 -11.05 -3.49 -12.24
C ARG A 9 -12.48 -3.05 -11.88
N ARG A 10 -12.83 -3.02 -10.59
CA ARG A 10 -14.15 -2.55 -10.13
C ARG A 10 -14.37 -1.07 -10.36
N MET A 11 -13.29 -0.28 -10.36
CA MET A 11 -13.31 1.14 -10.71
C MET A 11 -13.28 1.39 -12.23
N GLY A 12 -13.31 0.33 -13.04
CA GLY A 12 -13.32 0.41 -14.50
C GLY A 12 -11.96 0.63 -15.14
N TRP A 13 -10.87 0.43 -14.40
CA TRP A 13 -9.52 0.50 -14.97
C TRP A 13 -9.23 -0.79 -15.74
N PRO A 14 -8.65 -0.72 -16.95
CA PRO A 14 -8.33 -1.90 -17.72
C PRO A 14 -7.26 -2.77 -17.04
N ASP A 15 -6.25 -2.12 -16.46
CA ASP A 15 -5.18 -2.74 -15.68
C ASP A 15 -4.44 -1.66 -14.86
N LEU A 16 -3.37 -2.04 -14.17
CA LEU A 16 -2.54 -1.12 -13.39
C LEU A 16 -1.39 -0.49 -14.17
N SER A 17 -1.10 -0.94 -15.39
CA SER A 17 0.14 -0.58 -16.10
C SER A 17 0.28 0.92 -16.39
N ARG A 18 -0.84 1.63 -16.48
CA ARG A 18 -0.88 3.08 -16.71
C ARG A 18 -1.00 3.90 -15.43
N ALA A 19 -1.25 3.25 -14.31
CA ALA A 19 -1.39 3.94 -13.04
C ALA A 19 -0.06 4.47 -12.55
N LYS A 20 -0.08 5.64 -11.95
CA LYS A 20 1.01 6.14 -11.12
C LYS A 20 0.73 5.72 -9.69
N ALA A 21 1.62 4.91 -9.13
CA ALA A 21 1.48 4.42 -7.77
C ALA A 21 2.40 5.17 -6.80
N MET A 22 2.00 5.29 -5.55
CA MET A 22 2.82 5.80 -4.45
C MET A 22 2.79 4.81 -3.28
N VAL A 23 3.93 4.59 -2.65
CA VAL A 23 4.03 3.79 -1.41
C VAL A 23 4.56 4.67 -0.30
N VAL A 24 3.76 4.88 0.74
CA VAL A 24 4.12 5.64 1.94
C VAL A 24 4.57 4.65 3.01
N GLY A 25 5.74 4.90 3.61
CA GLY A 25 6.41 3.92 4.46
C GLY A 25 7.19 2.87 3.65
N ALA A 26 7.67 3.25 2.47
CA ALA A 26 8.28 2.36 1.47
C ALA A 26 9.50 1.57 1.99
N THR A 27 10.22 2.07 2.98
CA THR A 27 11.43 1.42 3.53
C THR A 27 11.12 0.42 4.65
N GLY A 28 9.88 0.36 5.14
CA GLY A 28 9.43 -0.63 6.10
C GLY A 28 9.38 -2.05 5.51
N SER A 29 9.21 -3.05 6.37
CA SER A 29 9.15 -4.46 5.94
C SER A 29 8.01 -4.73 4.94
N ILE A 30 6.80 -4.24 5.23
CA ILE A 30 5.64 -4.37 4.34
C ILE A 30 5.79 -3.41 3.15
N GLY A 31 6.14 -2.14 3.41
CA GLY A 31 6.27 -1.12 2.37
C GLY A 31 7.28 -1.47 1.28
N SER A 32 8.41 -2.09 1.64
CA SER A 32 9.42 -2.48 0.65
C SER A 32 8.95 -3.62 -0.26
N VAL A 33 8.19 -4.56 0.27
CA VAL A 33 7.54 -5.61 -0.54
C VAL A 33 6.48 -5.03 -1.45
N CYS A 34 5.60 -4.16 -0.92
CA CYS A 34 4.59 -3.46 -1.72
C CYS A 34 5.23 -2.65 -2.86
N SER A 35 6.32 -1.94 -2.57
CA SER A 35 7.06 -1.13 -3.55
C SER A 35 7.56 -1.98 -4.73
N ARG A 36 8.18 -3.12 -4.45
CA ARG A 36 8.69 -4.04 -5.48
C ARG A 36 7.57 -4.68 -6.30
N LEU A 37 6.49 -5.12 -5.63
CA LEU A 37 5.33 -5.72 -6.31
C LEU A 37 4.60 -4.70 -7.20
N LEU A 38 4.49 -3.45 -6.76
CA LEU A 38 3.87 -2.39 -7.55
C LEU A 38 4.76 -2.00 -8.72
N ALA A 39 6.07 -1.86 -8.51
CA ALA A 39 7.01 -1.55 -9.59
C ALA A 39 6.95 -2.56 -10.75
N ALA A 40 6.67 -3.83 -10.45
CA ALA A 40 6.46 -4.85 -11.48
C ALA A 40 5.09 -4.77 -12.18
N ALA A 41 4.15 -3.97 -11.66
CA ALA A 41 2.79 -3.89 -12.18
C ALA A 41 2.42 -2.53 -12.78
N VAL A 42 3.12 -1.45 -12.40
CA VAL A 42 2.90 -0.09 -12.88
C VAL A 42 4.14 0.45 -13.58
N ARG A 43 3.97 1.50 -14.37
CA ARG A 43 5.07 2.15 -15.07
C ARG A 43 5.80 3.20 -14.24
N ASP A 44 5.07 3.88 -13.36
CA ASP A 44 5.55 4.97 -12.52
C ASP A 44 5.24 4.67 -11.06
N VAL A 45 6.28 4.60 -10.22
CA VAL A 45 6.14 4.42 -8.78
C VAL A 45 6.91 5.48 -8.00
N VAL A 46 6.28 6.01 -6.97
CA VAL A 46 6.87 6.96 -6.02
C VAL A 46 7.04 6.26 -4.67
N LEU A 47 8.25 6.26 -4.16
CA LEU A 47 8.58 5.68 -2.85
C LEU A 47 8.75 6.82 -1.85
N VAL A 48 7.96 6.79 -0.78
CA VAL A 48 8.02 7.82 0.27
C VAL A 48 8.40 7.21 1.61
N SER A 49 9.43 7.76 2.24
CA SER A 49 9.85 7.39 3.60
C SER A 49 10.71 8.49 4.21
N ILE A 50 10.74 8.57 5.52
CA ILE A 50 11.62 9.48 6.28
C ILE A 50 13.10 9.05 6.29
N GLU A 51 13.44 7.93 5.66
CA GLU A 51 14.78 7.34 5.65
C GLU A 51 15.40 7.42 4.23
N PRO A 52 16.02 8.54 3.84
CA PRO A 52 16.47 8.79 2.47
C PRO A 52 17.52 7.78 1.97
N ASP A 53 18.44 7.35 2.81
CA ASP A 53 19.47 6.38 2.41
C ASP A 53 18.86 5.02 2.07
N ARG A 54 17.86 4.59 2.83
CA ARG A 54 17.14 3.34 2.55
C ARG A 54 16.25 3.44 1.32
N LEU A 55 15.69 4.63 1.02
CA LEU A 55 14.97 4.89 -0.23
C LEU A 55 15.88 4.75 -1.45
N ILE A 56 17.10 5.29 -1.38
CA ILE A 56 18.09 5.17 -2.47
C ILE A 56 18.42 3.70 -2.72
N ALA A 57 18.70 2.94 -1.66
CA ALA A 57 19.02 1.52 -1.77
C ALA A 57 17.82 0.70 -2.34
N LEU A 58 16.61 0.99 -1.87
CA LEU A 58 15.40 0.33 -2.37
C LEU A 58 15.13 0.66 -3.84
N ARG A 59 15.28 1.93 -4.22
CA ARG A 59 15.16 2.36 -5.63
C ARG A 59 16.12 1.61 -6.52
N GLN A 60 17.40 1.52 -6.12
CA GLN A 60 18.40 0.80 -6.89
C GLN A 60 18.01 -0.67 -7.10
N LYS A 61 17.59 -1.34 -6.02
CA LYS A 61 17.13 -2.73 -6.08
C LYS A 61 15.94 -2.92 -7.01
N ILE A 62 14.97 -2.00 -6.97
CA ILE A 62 13.80 -2.06 -7.86
C ILE A 62 14.22 -1.89 -9.32
N LEU A 63 15.12 -0.95 -9.62
CA LEU A 63 15.59 -0.74 -11.00
C LEU A 63 16.41 -1.92 -11.55
N GLU A 64 17.08 -2.67 -10.68
CA GLU A 64 17.73 -3.94 -11.07
C GLU A 64 16.72 -5.04 -11.42
N GLU A 65 15.60 -5.09 -10.70
CA GLU A 65 14.53 -6.09 -10.89
C GLU A 65 13.55 -5.71 -12.01
N THR A 66 13.28 -4.41 -12.17
CA THR A 66 12.30 -3.85 -13.11
C THR A 66 12.86 -2.60 -13.81
N PRO A 67 13.78 -2.77 -14.77
CA PRO A 67 14.53 -1.66 -15.36
C PRO A 67 13.65 -0.67 -16.16
N ASP A 68 12.50 -1.11 -16.63
CA ASP A 68 11.58 -0.26 -17.42
C ASP A 68 10.65 0.60 -16.55
N THR A 69 10.68 0.41 -15.22
CA THR A 69 9.83 1.17 -14.28
C THR A 69 10.50 2.49 -13.92
N ARG A 70 9.76 3.59 -13.98
CA ARG A 70 10.21 4.86 -13.46
C ARG A 70 9.99 4.90 -11.94
N VAL A 71 11.08 5.08 -11.19
CA VAL A 71 11.07 5.09 -9.73
C VAL A 71 11.52 6.45 -9.22
N GLU A 72 10.59 7.19 -8.60
CA GLU A 72 10.86 8.43 -7.87
C GLU A 72 10.93 8.15 -6.37
N ILE A 73 11.70 8.97 -5.65
CA ILE A 73 11.82 8.88 -4.19
C ILE A 73 11.59 10.25 -3.57
N ASP A 74 10.93 10.31 -2.43
CA ASP A 74 10.71 11.54 -1.68
C ASP A 74 10.61 11.24 -0.18
N THR A 75 10.83 12.27 0.63
CA THR A 75 10.62 12.18 2.09
C THR A 75 9.25 12.67 2.52
N THR A 76 8.46 13.22 1.60
CA THR A 76 7.10 13.73 1.83
C THR A 76 6.13 13.30 0.73
N THR A 77 4.85 13.25 1.04
CA THR A 77 3.79 12.91 0.09
C THR A 77 3.30 14.10 -0.72
N THR A 78 3.50 15.32 -0.22
CA THR A 78 2.83 16.55 -0.68
C THR A 78 3.00 16.83 -2.18
N ARG A 79 4.18 16.56 -2.71
CA ARG A 79 4.49 16.79 -4.14
C ARG A 79 3.74 15.85 -5.08
N TRP A 80 3.39 14.66 -4.59
CA TRP A 80 3.00 13.54 -5.45
C TRP A 80 1.54 13.12 -5.29
N VAL A 81 0.95 13.40 -4.13
CA VAL A 81 -0.38 12.89 -3.75
C VAL A 81 -1.47 13.23 -4.76
N GLY A 82 -1.44 14.43 -5.33
CA GLY A 82 -2.42 14.88 -6.33
C GLY A 82 -2.29 14.24 -7.72
N ASP A 83 -1.18 13.55 -7.99
CA ASP A 83 -0.90 12.92 -9.28
C ASP A 83 -1.06 11.39 -9.24
N CYS A 84 -1.12 10.79 -8.06
CA CYS A 84 -1.14 9.34 -7.90
C CYS A 84 -2.55 8.78 -8.04
N ASP A 85 -2.66 7.72 -8.83
CA ASP A 85 -3.90 6.97 -9.05
C ASP A 85 -4.10 5.91 -7.95
N LEU A 86 -3.01 5.29 -7.50
CA LEU A 86 -2.98 4.26 -6.50
C LEU A 86 -1.98 4.62 -5.40
N ILE A 87 -2.41 4.61 -4.16
CA ILE A 87 -1.57 4.90 -2.99
C ILE A 87 -1.63 3.69 -2.05
N VAL A 88 -0.48 3.25 -1.57
CA VAL A 88 -0.39 2.25 -0.50
C VAL A 88 0.23 2.94 0.71
N THR A 89 -0.44 2.88 1.86
CA THR A 89 0.10 3.34 3.14
C THR A 89 0.48 2.12 3.99
N ALA A 90 1.72 2.11 4.45
CA ALA A 90 2.32 0.99 5.18
C ALA A 90 3.26 1.53 6.26
N THR A 91 2.80 2.50 7.06
CA THR A 91 3.63 3.12 8.08
C THR A 91 3.37 2.55 9.47
N SER A 92 4.22 2.90 10.41
CA SER A 92 4.02 2.71 11.84
C SER A 92 3.98 4.05 12.59
N ALA A 93 3.51 5.08 11.92
CA ALA A 93 3.48 6.46 12.41
C ALA A 93 2.27 6.73 13.31
N PHE A 94 2.10 5.98 14.38
CA PHE A 94 0.98 6.03 15.31
C PHE A 94 0.46 7.45 15.58
N GLY A 95 -0.76 7.75 15.12
CA GLY A 95 -1.42 9.03 15.37
C GLY A 95 -0.83 10.23 14.63
N GLN A 96 0.11 10.03 13.71
CA GLN A 96 0.62 11.08 12.84
C GLN A 96 -0.04 11.01 11.47
N ARG A 97 -0.38 12.16 10.92
CA ARG A 97 -0.91 12.24 9.56
C ARG A 97 0.20 11.99 8.55
N VAL A 98 0.15 10.87 7.86
CA VAL A 98 1.16 10.45 6.87
C VAL A 98 0.78 10.85 5.44
N LEU A 99 -0.52 11.07 5.20
CA LEU A 99 -1.10 11.43 3.92
C LEU A 99 -2.22 12.44 4.12
N ASP A 100 -2.32 13.45 3.27
CA ASP A 100 -3.46 14.35 3.23
C ASP A 100 -4.46 13.89 2.16
N VAL A 101 -5.51 13.19 2.59
CA VAL A 101 -6.54 12.65 1.69
C VAL A 101 -7.24 13.77 0.91
N SER A 102 -7.32 14.99 1.46
CA SER A 102 -7.93 16.13 0.78
C SER A 102 -7.22 16.52 -0.52
N GLN A 103 -5.93 16.20 -0.63
CA GLN A 103 -5.10 16.51 -1.80
C GLN A 103 -5.04 15.35 -2.81
N CYS A 104 -5.66 14.22 -2.51
CA CYS A 104 -5.67 13.10 -3.44
C CYS A 104 -6.40 13.43 -4.74
N LYS A 105 -5.90 12.85 -5.83
CA LYS A 105 -6.55 12.92 -7.13
C LYS A 105 -7.97 12.36 -7.06
N PRO A 106 -8.98 13.00 -7.66
CA PRO A 106 -10.32 12.43 -7.77
C PRO A 106 -10.30 11.04 -8.41
N GLY A 107 -10.98 10.07 -7.80
CA GLY A 107 -10.98 8.68 -8.25
C GLY A 107 -9.73 7.88 -7.85
N ALA A 108 -8.84 8.43 -7.02
CA ALA A 108 -7.70 7.69 -6.50
C ALA A 108 -8.15 6.54 -5.59
N ILE A 109 -7.32 5.50 -5.56
CA ILE A 109 -7.48 4.34 -4.68
C ILE A 109 -6.38 4.39 -3.62
N ILE A 110 -6.75 4.32 -2.35
CA ILE A 110 -5.83 4.17 -1.23
C ILE A 110 -6.00 2.77 -0.66
N LEU A 111 -4.92 2.01 -0.58
CA LEU A 111 -4.85 0.74 0.12
C LEU A 111 -4.07 0.94 1.41
N ASP A 112 -4.79 1.02 2.52
CA ASP A 112 -4.19 1.16 3.83
C ASP A 112 -3.89 -0.23 4.42
N VAL A 113 -2.60 -0.57 4.48
CA VAL A 113 -2.12 -1.85 5.02
C VAL A 113 -1.46 -1.70 6.38
N ALA A 114 -1.53 -0.50 6.95
CA ALA A 114 -1.03 -0.24 8.30
C ALA A 114 -1.96 -0.80 9.37
N LEU A 115 -1.40 -1.15 10.53
CA LEU A 115 -2.15 -1.55 11.70
C LEU A 115 -1.55 -0.88 12.95
N PRO A 116 -2.28 0.04 13.62
CA PRO A 116 -3.59 0.57 13.21
C PRO A 116 -3.56 1.30 11.87
N PRO A 117 -4.73 1.53 11.22
CA PRO A 117 -4.82 2.24 9.95
C PRO A 117 -4.15 3.62 9.97
N ASP A 118 -3.47 3.97 8.89
CA ASP A 118 -2.88 5.29 8.68
C ASP A 118 -3.94 6.36 8.34
N ILE A 119 -5.08 5.93 7.77
CA ILE A 119 -6.20 6.79 7.36
C ILE A 119 -7.42 6.46 8.23
N SER A 120 -7.92 7.44 8.96
CA SER A 120 -9.12 7.24 9.76
C SER A 120 -10.40 7.19 8.90
N ALA A 121 -11.44 6.54 9.42
CA ALA A 121 -12.75 6.50 8.75
C ALA A 121 -13.34 7.91 8.56
N GLU A 122 -13.12 8.81 9.53
CA GLU A 122 -13.56 10.20 9.44
C GLU A 122 -12.83 10.93 8.32
N GLU A 123 -11.52 10.72 8.17
CA GLU A 123 -10.73 11.34 7.10
C GLU A 123 -11.13 10.78 5.73
N ALA A 124 -11.32 9.49 5.60
CA ALA A 124 -11.82 8.85 4.39
C ALA A 124 -13.20 9.39 3.97
N ALA A 125 -14.11 9.61 4.93
CA ALA A 125 -15.45 10.13 4.68
C ALA A 125 -15.47 11.56 4.13
N THR A 126 -14.39 12.34 4.28
CA THR A 126 -14.30 13.71 3.73
C THR A 126 -14.16 13.73 2.20
N ARG A 127 -13.76 12.61 1.59
CA ARG A 127 -13.51 12.48 0.15
C ARG A 127 -14.19 11.22 -0.42
N PRO A 128 -15.52 11.29 -0.61
CA PRO A 128 -16.29 10.15 -1.14
C PRO A 128 -15.92 9.78 -2.59
N ASP A 129 -15.18 10.63 -3.28
CA ASP A 129 -14.62 10.40 -4.61
C ASP A 129 -13.26 9.67 -4.58
N VAL A 130 -12.69 9.44 -3.41
CA VAL A 130 -11.46 8.67 -3.18
C VAL A 130 -11.83 7.36 -2.50
N LEU A 131 -11.45 6.23 -3.08
CA LEU A 131 -11.74 4.94 -2.48
C LEU A 131 -10.62 4.56 -1.50
N VAL A 132 -10.94 4.52 -0.22
CA VAL A 132 -10.04 4.00 0.82
C VAL A 132 -10.43 2.56 1.14
N VAL A 133 -9.47 1.65 1.01
CA VAL A 133 -9.63 0.23 1.35
C VAL A 133 -8.68 -0.08 2.49
N GLU A 134 -9.23 -0.33 3.63
CA GLU A 134 -8.48 -0.86 4.78
C GLU A 134 -8.21 -2.34 4.55
N SER A 135 -6.95 -2.74 4.61
CA SER A 135 -6.54 -4.11 4.36
C SER A 135 -5.55 -4.57 5.41
N GLY A 136 -5.99 -5.32 6.35
CA GLY A 136 -5.16 -5.90 7.40
C GLY A 136 -5.63 -7.31 7.77
N GLU A 137 -6.89 -7.62 7.48
CA GLU A 137 -7.46 -8.92 7.78
C GLU A 137 -7.84 -9.65 6.49
N VAL A 138 -7.34 -10.87 6.33
CA VAL A 138 -7.66 -11.73 5.19
C VAL A 138 -8.36 -12.97 5.70
N LEU A 139 -9.55 -13.25 5.20
CA LEU A 139 -10.19 -14.54 5.41
C LEU A 139 -9.47 -15.58 4.56
N ILE A 140 -8.75 -16.49 5.20
CA ILE A 140 -8.08 -17.60 4.50
C ILE A 140 -9.13 -18.67 4.21
N PRO A 141 -9.37 -19.03 2.94
CA PRO A 141 -10.32 -20.09 2.62
C PRO A 141 -9.76 -21.46 2.98
N GLY A 142 -10.46 -22.21 3.81
CA GLY A 142 -10.11 -23.56 4.19
C GLY A 142 -9.41 -23.69 5.55
N PRO A 143 -9.08 -24.91 5.97
CA PRO A 143 -8.38 -25.16 7.23
C PRO A 143 -6.94 -24.65 7.14
N VAL A 144 -6.53 -23.90 8.15
CA VAL A 144 -5.14 -23.43 8.30
C VAL A 144 -4.48 -24.25 9.37
N ASP A 145 -3.39 -24.93 9.01
CA ASP A 145 -2.51 -25.63 9.95
C ASP A 145 -1.26 -24.78 10.17
N PHE A 146 -1.12 -24.24 11.37
CA PHE A 146 0.06 -23.47 11.76
C PHE A 146 1.13 -24.38 12.35
N SER A 147 1.28 -25.57 12.12
CA SER A 147 2.39 -26.46 12.57
C SER A 147 2.97 -26.21 13.98
N PHE A 148 2.51 -25.17 14.67
CA PHE A 148 2.86 -24.78 16.04
C PHE A 148 1.69 -24.04 16.71
N ASP A 149 1.57 -24.19 18.02
CA ASP A 149 0.56 -23.50 18.83
C ASP A 149 1.00 -22.04 19.04
N ILE A 150 0.22 -21.12 18.48
CA ILE A 150 0.42 -19.66 18.65
C ILE A 150 -0.40 -19.11 19.85
N GLY A 151 -1.02 -19.99 20.65
CA GLY A 151 -1.76 -19.61 21.84
C GLY A 151 -3.10 -18.92 21.57
N LEU A 152 -3.63 -19.03 20.36
CA LEU A 152 -4.93 -18.48 20.01
C LEU A 152 -6.06 -19.49 20.25
N PRO A 153 -7.24 -19.04 20.73
CA PRO A 153 -8.40 -19.90 20.84
C PRO A 153 -8.79 -20.52 19.49
N PRO A 154 -9.32 -21.73 19.47
CA PRO A 154 -9.83 -22.34 18.25
C PRO A 154 -10.82 -21.42 17.51
N GLY A 155 -10.58 -21.18 16.23
CA GLY A 155 -11.40 -20.31 15.39
C GLY A 155 -10.99 -18.82 15.39
N VAL A 156 -10.11 -18.38 16.28
CA VAL A 156 -9.60 -17.00 16.29
C VAL A 156 -8.43 -16.82 15.32
N ALA A 157 -7.68 -17.87 15.05
CA ALA A 157 -6.61 -17.87 14.05
C ALA A 157 -7.05 -17.42 12.64
N MET A 158 -8.34 -17.51 12.35
CA MET A 158 -8.91 -17.03 11.08
C MET A 158 -9.17 -15.52 11.02
N ARG A 159 -9.06 -14.80 12.13
CA ARG A 159 -9.33 -13.36 12.19
C ARG A 159 -8.09 -12.49 12.12
N PHE A 160 -6.94 -13.03 12.41
CA PHE A 160 -5.69 -12.29 12.29
C PHE A 160 -5.13 -12.60 10.90
N GLY A 161 -5.31 -11.66 10.00
CA GLY A 161 -4.71 -11.75 8.69
C GLY A 161 -3.21 -11.85 8.81
N LEU A 162 -2.68 -13.07 8.67
CA LEU A 162 -1.34 -13.19 8.17
C LEU A 162 -1.38 -12.56 6.78
N THR A 163 -0.77 -11.42 6.62
CA THR A 163 -0.50 -10.90 5.29
C THR A 163 0.50 -11.87 4.66
N ILE A 164 -0.01 -12.91 4.04
CA ILE A 164 0.80 -13.73 3.16
C ILE A 164 0.85 -12.94 1.86
N THR A 165 1.89 -12.15 1.73
CA THR A 165 2.28 -11.55 0.45
C THR A 165 2.98 -12.57 -0.39
#